data_2f92a39540d1643baa68c5202fb6b0de
#
_entry.id   2f92a39540d1643baa68c5202fb6b0de
#
_cell.length_a   1.000
_cell.length_b   1.000
_cell.length_c   1.000
_cell.angle_alpha   90.00
_cell.angle_beta   90.00
_cell.angle_gamma   90.00
#
_symmetry.space_group_name_H-M   'P 1'
#
loop_
_entity.id
_entity.type
_entity.pdbx_description
1 polymer ?
#
loop_
_entity_poly.entity_id
_entity_poly.type
_entity_poly.pdbx_seq_one_letter_code
_entity_poly.pdbx_strand_id
1 'polypeptide(L)'
;AGWARVRVRGPEGARVLVEYCELPSDRELVPDIHPSKLKIRVEDPDYASFYDKSINIRQQNGYILKGKGTETFECRFAYMGFQFVRVTADPGVTVERVEAVPVHTDVAEAGRFVCSNDVVNRLQDMSRASLLNNFHSIPTDCPHREKQGWTADTYMTDQAAIYNFDMAAFYAKWVEDLAGTQDSAGGLCTVAPS
;
A
#
# COMPACT_ATOMS: atom_id res chain seq x y z
N ALA A 1 1.22 2.36 1.60
CA ALA A 1 0.43 1.13 1.39
C ALA A 1 -0.76 1.08 2.34
N GLY A 2 -1.81 0.34 1.97
CA GLY A 2 -3.03 0.25 2.75
C GLY A 2 -4.24 -0.10 1.90
N TRP A 3 -5.39 0.44 2.25
CA TRP A 3 -6.63 0.29 1.48
C TRP A 3 -7.51 1.54 1.55
N ALA A 4 -8.57 1.57 0.74
CA ALA A 4 -9.62 2.57 0.85
C ALA A 4 -10.76 2.06 1.74
N ARG A 5 -11.20 2.88 2.67
CA ARG A 5 -12.47 2.72 3.37
C ARG A 5 -13.51 3.51 2.62
N VAL A 6 -14.56 2.84 2.16
CA VAL A 6 -15.60 3.44 1.33
C VAL A 6 -16.93 3.41 2.08
N ARG A 7 -17.60 4.56 2.15
CA ARG A 7 -18.93 4.69 2.74
C ARG A 7 -19.94 4.96 1.63
N VAL A 8 -20.91 4.06 1.50
CA VAL A 8 -21.83 4.04 0.36
C VAL A 8 -23.28 3.79 0.81
N ARG A 9 -24.21 4.21 -0.03
CA ARG A 9 -25.64 3.90 0.12
C ARG A 9 -26.24 3.60 -1.25
N GLY A 10 -27.06 2.57 -1.34
CA GLY A 10 -27.69 2.17 -2.59
C GLY A 10 -28.62 0.96 -2.43
N PRO A 11 -29.18 0.48 -3.53
CA PRO A 11 -30.07 -0.68 -3.50
C PRO A 11 -29.32 -1.98 -3.17
N GLU A 12 -30.04 -2.96 -2.67
CA GLU A 12 -29.52 -4.31 -2.43
C GLU A 12 -29.00 -4.92 -3.73
N GLY A 13 -27.85 -5.59 -3.67
CA GLY A 13 -27.21 -6.25 -4.80
C GLY A 13 -26.41 -5.33 -5.71
N ALA A 14 -26.50 -4.00 -5.54
CA ALA A 14 -25.67 -3.06 -6.29
C ALA A 14 -24.19 -3.24 -5.95
N ARG A 15 -23.33 -3.00 -6.94
CA ARG A 15 -21.88 -3.23 -6.83
C ARG A 15 -21.12 -1.93 -6.72
N VAL A 16 -20.03 -1.99 -5.97
CA VAL A 16 -19.00 -0.96 -5.91
C VAL A 16 -17.65 -1.63 -6.16
N LEU A 17 -16.90 -1.10 -7.12
CA LEU A 17 -15.53 -1.50 -7.43
C LEU A 17 -14.58 -0.40 -6.97
N VAL A 18 -13.54 -0.77 -6.24
CA VAL A 18 -12.47 0.11 -5.79
C VAL A 18 -11.18 -0.37 -6.42
N GLU A 19 -10.55 0.47 -7.21
CA GLU A 19 -9.32 0.17 -7.93
C GLU A 19 -8.20 1.12 -7.47
N TYR A 20 -6.98 0.61 -7.42
CA TYR A 20 -5.83 1.32 -6.88
C TYR A 20 -4.70 1.38 -7.90
N CYS A 21 -4.03 2.52 -8.01
CA CYS A 21 -2.80 2.65 -8.80
C CYS A 21 -1.82 3.65 -8.19
N GLU A 22 -0.56 3.51 -8.55
CA GLU A 22 0.48 4.46 -8.16
C GLU A 22 0.55 5.64 -9.11
N LEU A 23 0.34 5.41 -10.41
CA LEU A 23 0.40 6.42 -11.45
C LEU A 23 -0.69 6.17 -12.49
N PRO A 24 -1.63 7.11 -12.73
CA PRO A 24 -2.58 6.99 -13.83
C PRO A 24 -1.87 7.09 -15.17
N SER A 25 -2.33 6.36 -16.19
CA SER A 25 -1.69 6.33 -17.52
C SER A 25 -1.91 7.58 -18.35
N ASP A 26 -2.99 8.30 -18.10
CA ASP A 26 -3.24 9.62 -18.67
C ASP A 26 -2.46 10.65 -17.86
N ARG A 27 -1.39 11.10 -18.42
CA ARG A 27 -0.42 12.05 -17.90
C ARG A 27 -0.97 13.46 -17.62
N GLU A 28 -2.16 13.61 -17.14
CA GLU A 28 -2.49 14.81 -16.39
C GLU A 28 -1.83 14.72 -15.02
N LEU A 29 -0.52 14.91 -15.00
CA LEU A 29 0.21 15.30 -13.80
C LEU A 29 -0.44 16.57 -13.30
N VAL A 30 -1.30 16.43 -12.32
CA VAL A 30 -1.79 17.60 -11.56
C VAL A 30 -0.62 18.05 -10.70
N PRO A 31 0.03 19.19 -11.00
CA PRO A 31 1.00 19.76 -10.09
C PRO A 31 0.27 20.05 -8.78
N ASP A 32 0.90 19.84 -7.63
CA ASP A 32 0.37 20.04 -6.28
C ASP A 32 -0.50 18.92 -5.68
N ILE A 33 -0.01 17.70 -5.68
CA ILE A 33 -0.58 16.67 -4.79
C ILE A 33 0.24 16.65 -3.50
N HIS A 34 -0.22 17.37 -2.49
CA HIS A 34 0.18 17.12 -1.12
C HIS A 34 -0.31 15.70 -0.73
N PRO A 35 0.47 14.86 -0.02
CA PRO A 35 0.09 13.49 0.34
C PRO A 35 -1.26 13.37 1.07
N SER A 36 -1.75 14.46 1.67
CA SER A 36 -3.06 14.51 2.34
C SER A 36 -4.25 14.76 1.38
N LYS A 37 -4.02 14.96 0.09
CA LYS A 37 -5.09 15.21 -0.89
C LYS A 37 -5.19 14.06 -1.87
N LEU A 38 -5.78 12.96 -1.42
CA LEU A 38 -6.21 11.88 -2.30
C LEU A 38 -7.25 12.46 -3.27
N LYS A 39 -6.93 12.55 -4.56
CA LYS A 39 -7.93 12.88 -5.58
C LYS A 39 -8.70 11.62 -5.95
N ILE A 40 -9.96 11.60 -5.58
CA ILE A 40 -10.89 10.55 -5.96
C ILE A 40 -11.54 11.02 -7.27
N ARG A 41 -11.31 10.29 -8.35
CA ARG A 41 -12.09 10.44 -9.57
C ARG A 41 -13.17 9.36 -9.58
N VAL A 42 -14.42 9.79 -9.56
CA VAL A 42 -15.58 8.96 -9.87
C VAL A 42 -15.91 9.26 -11.32
N GLU A 43 -15.95 8.23 -12.17
CA GLU A 43 -16.33 8.27 -13.59
C GLU A 43 -15.16 8.21 -14.60
N ASP A 44 -14.96 7.04 -15.18
CA ASP A 44 -14.78 6.76 -16.61
C ASP A 44 -14.69 5.24 -16.85
N PRO A 45 -15.56 4.61 -17.66
CA PRO A 45 -15.56 3.17 -17.90
C PRO A 45 -14.41 2.67 -18.80
N ASP A 46 -13.70 3.54 -19.50
CA ASP A 46 -12.67 3.13 -20.49
C ASP A 46 -11.24 3.05 -19.95
N TYR A 47 -11.06 2.97 -18.64
CA TYR A 47 -9.75 3.08 -18.01
C TYR A 47 -8.95 1.76 -18.02
N ALA A 48 -8.27 1.48 -19.14
CA ALA A 48 -7.25 0.42 -19.24
C ALA A 48 -5.98 0.67 -18.39
N SER A 49 -5.85 1.85 -17.79
CA SER A 49 -4.63 2.36 -17.16
C SER A 49 -4.44 2.00 -15.70
N PHE A 50 -5.49 1.55 -15.03
CA PHE A 50 -5.38 1.01 -13.67
C PHE A 50 -4.84 -0.43 -13.64
N TYR A 51 -4.42 -0.91 -14.79
CA TYR A 51 -3.97 -2.28 -14.98
C TYR A 51 -2.54 -2.29 -15.47
N ASP A 52 -1.63 -2.76 -14.64
CA ASP A 52 -0.27 -3.05 -15.11
C ASP A 52 -0.29 -4.36 -15.91
N LYS A 53 -0.33 -4.21 -17.23
CA LYS A 53 -0.37 -5.33 -18.17
C LYS A 53 0.88 -6.21 -18.10
N SER A 54 1.99 -5.68 -17.58
CA SER A 54 3.28 -6.38 -17.56
C SER A 54 3.32 -7.50 -16.53
N ILE A 55 2.56 -7.39 -15.45
CA ILE A 55 2.59 -8.30 -14.31
C ILE A 55 1.25 -8.96 -13.98
N ASN A 56 0.20 -8.64 -14.72
CA ASN A 56 -1.15 -9.21 -14.55
C ASN A 56 -1.71 -9.10 -13.11
N ILE A 57 -1.26 -8.13 -12.33
CA ILE A 57 -1.72 -7.90 -10.96
C ILE A 57 -2.80 -6.82 -10.97
N ARG A 58 -3.96 -7.16 -10.41
CA ARG A 58 -5.07 -6.24 -10.21
C ARG A 58 -5.14 -5.84 -8.74
N GLN A 59 -4.88 -4.58 -8.47
CA GLN A 59 -5.12 -4.01 -7.16
C GLN A 59 -6.57 -3.49 -7.12
N GLN A 60 -7.50 -4.34 -6.71
CA GLN A 60 -8.92 -3.98 -6.70
C GLN A 60 -9.69 -4.71 -5.59
N ASN A 61 -10.76 -4.07 -5.12
CA ASN A 61 -11.73 -4.66 -4.19
C ASN A 61 -13.14 -4.46 -4.72
N GLY A 62 -13.99 -5.45 -4.57
CA GLY A 62 -15.41 -5.38 -4.88
C GLY A 62 -16.27 -5.46 -3.62
N TYR A 63 -17.35 -4.68 -3.58
CA TYR A 63 -18.35 -4.74 -2.54
C TYR A 63 -19.76 -4.81 -3.15
N ILE A 64 -20.61 -5.68 -2.59
CA ILE A 64 -22.02 -5.81 -2.96
C ILE A 64 -22.85 -5.29 -1.79
N LEU A 65 -23.69 -4.29 -2.05
CA LEU A 65 -24.50 -3.64 -1.04
C LEU A 65 -25.62 -4.57 -0.52
N LYS A 66 -25.90 -4.47 0.76
CA LYS A 66 -27.02 -5.12 1.43
C LYS A 66 -28.33 -4.34 1.29
N GLY A 67 -28.26 -3.08 0.83
CA GLY A 67 -29.41 -2.19 0.67
C GLY A 67 -30.01 -1.66 1.97
N LYS A 68 -29.25 -1.68 3.07
CA LYS A 68 -29.73 -1.31 4.41
C LYS A 68 -29.15 0.03 4.89
N GLY A 69 -29.47 1.10 4.18
CA GLY A 69 -29.01 2.45 4.53
C GLY A 69 -27.57 2.68 4.12
N THR A 70 -26.81 3.43 4.94
CA THR A 70 -25.39 3.68 4.70
C THR A 70 -24.55 2.50 5.17
N GLU A 71 -23.71 2.00 4.29
CA GLU A 71 -22.80 0.89 4.53
C GLU A 71 -21.34 1.33 4.42
N THR A 72 -20.49 0.74 5.25
CA THR A 72 -19.04 0.98 5.20
C THR A 72 -18.33 -0.30 4.80
N PHE A 73 -17.50 -0.20 3.78
CA PHE A 73 -16.64 -1.28 3.33
C PHE A 73 -15.17 -0.87 3.44
N GLU A 74 -14.34 -1.78 3.89
CA GLU A 74 -12.90 -1.74 3.80
C GLU A 74 -12.34 -3.14 3.58
N CYS A 75 -11.25 -3.23 2.85
CA CYS A 75 -10.56 -4.50 2.63
C CYS A 75 -10.01 -5.04 3.94
N ARG A 76 -9.96 -6.38 4.05
CA ARG A 76 -9.28 -7.09 5.15
C ARG A 76 -8.37 -8.15 4.56
N PHE A 77 -7.25 -8.41 5.24
CA PHE A 77 -6.27 -9.45 4.86
C PHE A 77 -5.56 -9.22 3.52
N ALA A 78 -5.65 -8.00 2.98
CA ALA A 78 -4.88 -7.58 1.82
C ALA A 78 -4.58 -6.09 1.92
N TYR A 79 -3.46 -5.65 1.38
CA TYR A 79 -3.10 -4.25 1.26
C TYR A 79 -2.73 -3.92 -0.19
N MET A 80 -2.81 -2.64 -0.54
CA MET A 80 -2.53 -2.12 -1.87
C MET A 80 -1.45 -1.04 -1.78
N GLY A 81 -0.55 -1.00 -2.77
CA GLY A 81 0.35 0.12 -2.98
C GLY A 81 -0.31 1.11 -3.92
N PHE A 82 -0.58 2.34 -3.48
CA PHE A 82 -1.30 3.31 -4.29
C PHE A 82 -1.06 4.75 -3.90
N GLN A 83 -1.24 5.63 -4.87
CA GLN A 83 -1.40 7.07 -4.69
C GLN A 83 -2.80 7.52 -5.12
N PHE A 84 -3.46 6.75 -5.98
CA PHE A 84 -4.77 7.07 -6.55
C PHE A 84 -5.74 5.91 -6.34
N VAL A 85 -7.01 6.28 -6.12
CA VAL A 85 -8.13 5.36 -5.99
C VAL A 85 -9.21 5.77 -6.97
N ARG A 86 -9.72 4.81 -7.72
CA ARG A 86 -10.93 4.96 -8.53
C ARG A 86 -12.05 4.15 -7.88
N VAL A 87 -13.20 4.78 -7.68
CA VAL A 87 -14.41 4.10 -7.20
C VAL A 87 -15.45 4.14 -8.30
N THR A 88 -15.85 2.96 -8.77
CA THR A 88 -16.94 2.79 -9.74
C THR A 88 -18.10 2.11 -9.04
N ALA A 89 -19.33 2.58 -9.26
CA ALA A 89 -20.51 2.05 -8.61
C ALA A 89 -21.65 1.89 -9.62
N ASP A 90 -22.51 0.90 -9.36
CA ASP A 90 -23.74 0.70 -10.16
C ASP A 90 -24.71 1.89 -10.02
N PRO A 91 -25.61 2.09 -11.00
CA PRO A 91 -26.65 3.12 -10.94
C PRO A 91 -27.47 3.04 -9.66
N GLY A 92 -27.74 4.19 -9.05
CA GLY A 92 -28.50 4.29 -7.80
C GLY A 92 -27.65 4.18 -6.54
N VAL A 93 -26.34 3.96 -6.66
CA VAL A 93 -25.40 4.03 -5.52
C VAL A 93 -24.87 5.44 -5.35
N THR A 94 -24.90 5.92 -4.12
CA THR A 94 -24.25 7.17 -3.69
C THR A 94 -22.97 6.83 -2.92
N VAL A 95 -21.84 7.30 -3.38
CA VAL A 95 -20.56 7.24 -2.64
C VAL A 95 -20.50 8.47 -1.73
N GLU A 96 -20.63 8.27 -0.42
CA GLU A 96 -20.69 9.37 0.55
C GLU A 96 -19.28 9.79 1.00
N ARG A 97 -18.37 8.84 1.12
CA ARG A 97 -16.99 9.11 1.59
C ARG A 97 -16.03 8.02 1.13
N VAL A 98 -14.80 8.46 0.83
CA VAL A 98 -13.67 7.55 0.60
C VAL A 98 -12.48 8.07 1.39
N GLU A 99 -11.85 7.18 2.16
CA GLU A 99 -10.71 7.48 3.02
C GLU A 99 -9.58 6.51 2.73
N ALA A 100 -8.35 7.00 2.64
CA ALA A 100 -7.18 6.14 2.63
C ALA A 100 -6.84 5.71 4.08
N VAL A 101 -6.68 4.43 4.28
CA VAL A 101 -6.27 3.83 5.56
C VAL A 101 -4.86 3.27 5.37
N PRO A 102 -3.82 3.92 5.92
CA PRO A 102 -2.47 3.40 5.87
C PRO A 102 -2.37 2.14 6.73
N VAL A 103 -1.60 1.17 6.24
CA VAL A 103 -1.36 -0.10 6.93
C VAL A 103 0.09 -0.50 6.81
N HIS A 104 0.69 -0.85 7.91
CA HIS A 104 2.04 -1.39 8.01
C HIS A 104 2.21 -2.17 9.32
N THR A 105 3.30 -2.91 9.45
CA THR A 105 3.68 -3.51 10.73
C THR A 105 3.90 -2.41 11.76
N ASP A 106 3.36 -2.59 12.96
CA ASP A 106 3.50 -1.66 14.08
C ASP A 106 4.95 -1.69 14.60
N VAL A 107 5.74 -0.72 14.17
CA VAL A 107 7.11 -0.49 14.62
C VAL A 107 7.20 0.87 15.29
N ALA A 108 7.72 0.90 16.51
CA ALA A 108 7.85 2.14 17.27
C ALA A 108 8.89 3.07 16.63
N GLU A 109 8.70 4.37 16.75
CA GLU A 109 9.73 5.35 16.37
C GLU A 109 10.90 5.26 17.34
N ALA A 110 12.14 5.13 16.81
CA ALA A 110 13.36 5.05 17.59
C ALA A 110 14.29 6.26 17.40
N GLY A 111 14.26 6.88 16.21
CA GLY A 111 15.11 8.01 15.88
C GLY A 111 14.37 9.19 15.26
N ARG A 112 14.95 10.35 15.43
CA ARG A 112 14.46 11.59 14.82
C ARG A 112 15.63 12.37 14.21
N PHE A 113 15.43 12.84 12.98
CA PHE A 113 16.36 13.72 12.30
C PHE A 113 15.65 15.01 11.87
N VAL A 114 16.27 16.15 12.15
CA VAL A 114 15.81 17.47 11.70
C VAL A 114 17.06 18.35 11.45
N CYS A 115 17.08 19.07 10.36
CA CYS A 115 18.13 20.05 10.06
C CYS A 115 17.54 21.36 9.50
N SER A 116 18.37 22.35 9.25
CA SER A 116 17.97 23.66 8.71
C SER A 116 17.61 23.65 7.22
N ASN A 117 17.77 22.52 6.53
CA ASN A 117 17.47 22.37 5.10
C ASN A 117 16.15 21.60 4.91
N ASP A 118 15.11 22.30 4.44
CA ASP A 118 13.79 21.72 4.25
C ASP A 118 13.74 20.60 3.20
N VAL A 119 14.64 20.63 2.21
CA VAL A 119 14.70 19.55 1.20
C VAL A 119 15.20 18.27 1.85
N VAL A 120 16.21 18.36 2.71
CA VAL A 120 16.74 17.19 3.45
C VAL A 120 15.70 16.66 4.44
N ASN A 121 14.98 17.54 5.14
CA ASN A 121 13.90 17.12 6.04
C ASN A 121 12.80 16.37 5.26
N ARG A 122 12.39 16.87 4.09
CA ARG A 122 11.41 16.17 3.25
C ARG A 122 11.93 14.85 2.71
N LEU A 123 13.19 14.74 2.34
CA LEU A 123 13.80 13.46 1.95
C LEU A 123 13.75 12.45 3.09
N GLN A 124 14.02 12.88 4.33
CA GLN A 124 13.90 12.05 5.52
C GLN A 124 12.46 11.54 5.71
N ASP A 125 11.47 12.42 5.60
CA ASP A 125 10.06 12.04 5.74
C ASP A 125 9.62 11.05 4.64
N MET A 126 10.06 11.29 3.40
CA MET A 126 9.80 10.37 2.28
C MET A 126 10.45 9.00 2.48
N SER A 127 11.69 8.97 2.97
CA SER A 127 12.39 7.72 3.28
C SER A 127 11.67 6.92 4.36
N ARG A 128 11.26 7.59 5.44
CA ARG A 128 10.45 6.95 6.52
C ARG A 128 9.14 6.39 5.99
N ALA A 129 8.41 7.19 5.19
CA ALA A 129 7.16 6.75 4.59
C ALA A 129 7.35 5.56 3.64
N SER A 130 8.44 5.55 2.87
CA SER A 130 8.79 4.44 1.97
C SER A 130 9.08 3.16 2.75
N LEU A 131 9.84 3.24 3.83
CA LEU A 131 10.11 2.11 4.72
C LEU A 131 8.81 1.53 5.30
N LEU A 132 7.96 2.37 5.91
CA LEU A 132 6.68 1.93 6.48
C LEU A 132 5.76 1.30 5.42
N ASN A 133 5.76 1.82 4.18
CA ASN A 133 5.00 1.24 3.09
C ASN A 133 5.45 -0.17 2.68
N ASN A 134 6.63 -0.60 3.12
CA ASN A 134 7.21 -1.90 2.82
C ASN A 134 7.38 -2.81 4.05
N PHE A 135 6.86 -2.41 5.20
CA PHE A 135 6.87 -3.26 6.40
C PHE A 135 5.51 -3.96 6.58
N HIS A 136 5.41 -5.18 6.08
CA HIS A 136 4.18 -5.99 6.14
C HIS A 136 4.48 -7.40 6.66
N SER A 137 4.81 -7.52 7.96
CA SER A 137 5.30 -8.74 8.61
C SER A 137 6.71 -9.15 8.15
N ILE A 138 7.09 -8.78 6.94
CA ILE A 138 8.42 -8.92 6.33
C ILE A 138 8.78 -7.58 5.67
N PRO A 139 10.08 -7.30 5.44
CA PRO A 139 10.49 -6.19 4.60
C PRO A 139 10.21 -6.57 3.14
N THR A 140 9.27 -5.89 2.49
CA THR A 140 8.92 -6.15 1.08
C THR A 140 9.69 -5.20 0.14
N ASP A 141 9.99 -5.69 -1.05
CA ASP A 141 10.63 -4.93 -2.12
C ASP A 141 9.74 -3.78 -2.63
N CYS A 142 8.45 -4.07 -2.77
CA CYS A 142 7.46 -3.09 -3.24
C CYS A 142 6.07 -3.38 -2.67
N PRO A 143 5.22 -2.32 -2.45
CA PRO A 143 3.92 -2.51 -1.82
C PRO A 143 2.82 -2.89 -2.81
N HIS A 144 3.05 -2.83 -4.13
CA HIS A 144 2.00 -2.95 -5.13
C HIS A 144 2.11 -4.18 -6.04
N ARG A 145 3.32 -4.61 -6.41
CA ARG A 145 3.56 -5.70 -7.36
C ARG A 145 3.91 -7.02 -6.69
N GLU A 146 5.18 -7.20 -6.39
CA GLU A 146 5.74 -8.47 -5.94
C GLU A 146 5.39 -8.76 -4.49
N LYS A 147 5.53 -7.76 -3.61
CA LYS A 147 5.27 -7.87 -2.16
C LYS A 147 6.06 -9.00 -1.51
N GLN A 148 7.29 -9.20 -1.98
CA GLN A 148 8.17 -10.28 -1.59
C GLN A 148 9.32 -9.78 -0.72
N GLY A 149 9.77 -10.63 0.19
CA GLY A 149 10.91 -10.36 1.06
C GLY A 149 12.24 -10.61 0.35
N TRP A 150 12.63 -9.73 -0.57
CA TRP A 150 13.94 -9.80 -1.21
C TRP A 150 15.05 -9.45 -0.21
N THR A 151 16.03 -10.34 -0.07
CA THR A 151 17.13 -10.17 0.90
C THR A 151 18.03 -8.99 0.57
N ALA A 152 18.27 -8.72 -0.72
CA ALA A 152 19.07 -7.59 -1.16
C ALA A 152 18.41 -6.25 -0.83
N ASP A 153 17.10 -6.12 -1.00
CA ASP A 153 16.33 -4.92 -0.68
C ASP A 153 16.38 -4.64 0.82
N THR A 154 16.25 -5.66 1.65
CA THR A 154 16.41 -5.54 3.10
C THR A 154 17.81 -5.06 3.47
N TYR A 155 18.87 -5.66 2.90
CA TYR A 155 20.24 -5.27 3.15
C TYR A 155 20.52 -3.79 2.80
N MET A 156 19.92 -3.29 1.72
CA MET A 156 20.09 -1.89 1.30
C MET A 156 19.36 -0.89 2.20
N THR A 157 18.33 -1.32 2.93
CA THR A 157 17.43 -0.46 3.69
C THR A 157 17.51 -0.63 5.21
N ASP A 158 18.19 -1.67 5.70
CA ASP A 158 18.21 -2.05 7.12
C ASP A 158 18.77 -0.94 8.03
N GLN A 159 19.86 -0.30 7.66
CA GLN A 159 20.43 0.79 8.45
C GLN A 159 19.49 1.99 8.54
N ALA A 160 18.86 2.37 7.42
CA ALA A 160 17.90 3.45 7.43
C ALA A 160 16.67 3.09 8.28
N ALA A 161 16.25 1.83 8.29
CA ALA A 161 15.17 1.35 9.13
C ALA A 161 15.52 1.43 10.62
N ILE A 162 16.70 0.92 11.02
CA ILE A 162 17.16 0.90 12.43
C ILE A 162 17.37 2.31 12.99
N TYR A 163 17.82 3.26 12.18
CA TYR A 163 17.98 4.65 12.63
C TYR A 163 16.63 5.35 12.86
N ASN A 164 15.56 4.88 12.27
CA ASN A 164 14.24 5.51 12.33
C ASN A 164 13.26 4.78 13.24
N PHE A 165 13.34 3.45 13.34
CA PHE A 165 12.35 2.60 14.00
C PHE A 165 13.01 1.56 14.90
N ASP A 166 12.28 1.11 15.93
CA ASP A 166 12.67 -0.08 16.70
C ASP A 166 12.38 -1.34 15.86
N MET A 167 13.42 -1.83 15.24
CA MET A 167 13.35 -2.98 14.34
C MET A 167 13.66 -4.32 15.01
N ALA A 168 13.91 -4.36 16.32
CA ALA A 168 14.41 -5.56 17.00
C ALA A 168 13.47 -6.77 16.80
N ALA A 169 12.19 -6.62 17.11
CA ALA A 169 11.22 -7.71 16.96
C ALA A 169 10.94 -8.04 15.48
N PHE A 170 10.89 -7.02 14.62
CA PHE A 170 10.64 -7.18 13.19
C PHE A 170 11.77 -7.97 12.50
N TYR A 171 13.02 -7.61 12.78
CA TYR A 171 14.16 -8.31 12.18
C TYR A 171 14.45 -9.66 12.84
N ALA A 172 14.15 -9.83 14.12
CA ALA A 172 14.22 -11.17 14.73
C ALA A 172 13.31 -12.16 13.98
N LYS A 173 12.07 -11.77 13.72
CA LYS A 173 11.13 -12.58 12.92
C LYS A 173 11.64 -12.79 11.50
N TRP A 174 12.18 -11.76 10.87
CA TRP A 174 12.73 -11.86 9.52
C TRP A 174 13.90 -12.82 9.42
N VAL A 175 14.79 -12.85 10.41
CA VAL A 175 15.90 -13.81 10.50
C VAL A 175 15.37 -15.24 10.65
N GLU A 176 14.28 -15.46 11.39
CA GLU A 176 13.62 -16.75 11.48
C GLU A 176 13.04 -17.19 10.12
N ASP A 177 12.40 -16.28 9.37
CA ASP A 177 11.92 -16.57 8.03
C ASP A 177 13.08 -16.96 7.09
N LEU A 178 14.21 -16.24 7.14
CA LEU A 178 15.41 -16.57 6.38
C LEU A 178 15.97 -17.95 6.74
N ALA A 179 16.08 -18.26 8.03
CA ALA A 179 16.53 -19.56 8.50
C ALA A 179 15.61 -20.69 8.01
N GLY A 180 14.30 -20.41 7.91
CA GLY A 180 13.32 -21.36 7.37
C GLY A 180 13.50 -21.67 5.88
N THR A 181 14.24 -20.83 5.13
CA THR A 181 14.54 -21.07 3.69
C THR A 181 15.86 -21.79 3.46
N GLN A 182 16.61 -22.10 4.52
CA GLN A 182 17.93 -22.68 4.40
C GLN A 182 17.87 -24.12 3.86
N ASP A 183 18.63 -24.38 2.79
CA ASP A 183 18.76 -25.71 2.22
C ASP A 183 19.73 -26.60 3.02
N SER A 184 19.83 -27.88 2.65
CA SER A 184 20.70 -28.84 3.32
C SER A 184 22.21 -28.57 3.20
N ALA A 185 22.61 -27.69 2.27
CA ALA A 185 24.00 -27.23 2.08
C ALA A 185 24.30 -25.93 2.82
N GLY A 186 23.29 -25.35 3.50
CA GLY A 186 23.39 -24.08 4.22
C GLY A 186 23.10 -22.85 3.36
N GLY A 187 22.68 -23.01 2.10
CA GLY A 187 22.29 -21.93 1.21
C GLY A 187 20.97 -21.30 1.65
N LEU A 188 20.87 -19.96 1.55
CA LEU A 188 19.66 -19.21 1.80
C LEU A 188 19.00 -18.80 0.49
N CYS A 189 17.67 -18.76 0.46
CA CYS A 189 16.94 -18.20 -0.67
C CYS A 189 17.13 -16.68 -0.77
N THR A 190 17.03 -16.16 -1.98
CA THR A 190 17.07 -14.71 -2.24
C THR A 190 15.79 -14.00 -1.82
N VAL A 191 14.72 -14.76 -1.61
CA VAL A 191 13.40 -14.29 -1.13
C VAL A 191 12.99 -15.13 0.07
N ALA A 192 12.47 -14.50 1.13
CA ALA A 192 11.92 -15.18 2.29
C ALA A 192 10.63 -14.49 2.76
N PRO A 193 9.64 -15.25 3.29
CA PRO A 193 9.54 -16.71 3.16
C PRO A 193 9.34 -17.13 1.71
N SER A 194 9.67 -18.37 1.36
CA SER A 194 9.57 -18.91 0.00
C SER A 194 8.78 -20.23 -0.01
#